data_e9fae94ec310abea6f981f8a3f07329a
#
_entry.id   e9fae94ec310abea6f981f8a3f07329a
#
_cell.length_a   1.000
_cell.length_b   1.000
_cell.length_c   1.000
_cell.angle_alpha   90.00
_cell.angle_beta   90.00
_cell.angle_gamma   90.00
#
_symmetry.space_group_name_H-M   'P 1'
#
loop_
_entity.id
_entity.type
_entity.pdbx_description
1 polymer ?
#
loop_
_entity_poly.entity_id
_entity_poly.type
_entity_poly.pdbx_seq_one_letter_code
_entity_poly.pdbx_strand_id
1 'polypeptide(L)'
;MLFRSVGSENGLHYIVMEYVEGITLKTYIEKKGQLSFKEAVSIAIQVGRGIEAAHNKNIVHRDIKPQNIMISTEGKVKVTDFGIARAATSNTISSDVMGSVHYSSPEQARNGFVDGKSDIYSLGIVMYEMVTGRVPFDGDTTVAVAIQHLQEEIVPPSVYAPNLPISMEKIILKCTQKNPDRRYASMTEIGRAHV
;
A
#
# COMPACT_ATOMS: atom_id res chain seq x y z
N MET A 1 -6.21 11.09 6.06
CA MET A 1 -5.91 12.54 6.02
C MET A 1 -7.19 13.30 5.71
N LEU A 2 -7.49 14.38 6.41
CA LEU A 2 -8.68 15.18 6.16
C LEU A 2 -8.36 16.23 5.08
N PHE A 3 -9.04 16.09 3.93
CA PHE A 3 -9.20 17.16 2.96
C PHE A 3 -10.09 18.25 3.58
N ARG A 4 -9.70 19.51 3.46
CA ARG A 4 -10.44 20.62 4.04
C ARG A 4 -11.14 21.47 2.99
N SER A 5 -10.41 21.90 1.96
CA SER A 5 -10.97 22.71 0.87
C SER A 5 -10.04 22.75 -0.35
N VAL A 6 -10.58 23.21 -1.45
CA VAL A 6 -9.83 23.67 -2.64
C VAL A 6 -9.96 25.16 -2.76
N GLY A 7 -8.95 25.83 -3.31
CA GLY A 7 -8.97 27.24 -3.61
C GLY A 7 -8.21 27.55 -4.89
N SER A 8 -8.41 28.78 -5.37
CA SER A 8 -7.64 29.35 -6.47
C SER A 8 -7.38 30.82 -6.17
N GLU A 9 -6.13 31.23 -6.25
CA GLU A 9 -5.69 32.60 -6.01
C GLU A 9 -4.60 32.95 -7.02
N ASN A 10 -4.75 34.07 -7.73
CA ASN A 10 -3.80 34.52 -8.76
C ASN A 10 -3.43 33.48 -9.82
N GLY A 11 -4.38 32.62 -10.22
CA GLY A 11 -4.16 31.53 -11.19
C GLY A 11 -3.47 30.28 -10.59
N LEU A 12 -3.14 30.27 -9.31
CA LEU A 12 -2.63 29.12 -8.59
C LEU A 12 -3.77 28.35 -7.95
N HIS A 13 -3.93 27.07 -8.32
CA HIS A 13 -4.88 26.15 -7.68
C HIS A 13 -4.20 25.43 -6.52
N TYR A 14 -4.85 25.38 -5.37
CA TYR A 14 -4.33 24.74 -4.18
C TYR A 14 -5.38 23.88 -3.47
N ILE A 15 -4.88 22.88 -2.72
CA ILE A 15 -5.68 22.02 -1.87
C ILE A 15 -5.23 22.23 -0.43
N VAL A 16 -6.17 22.51 0.47
CA VAL A 16 -5.90 22.62 1.91
C VAL A 16 -6.17 21.25 2.53
N MET A 17 -5.15 20.72 3.17
CA MET A 17 -5.20 19.41 3.82
C MET A 17 -4.76 19.52 5.28
N GLU A 18 -5.12 18.52 6.09
CA GLU A 18 -4.58 18.37 7.43
C GLU A 18 -3.06 18.21 7.37
N TYR A 19 -2.34 19.00 8.14
CA TYR A 19 -0.91 18.79 8.34
C TYR A 19 -0.68 17.66 9.34
N VAL A 20 0.15 16.69 8.97
CA VAL A 20 0.56 15.58 9.84
C VAL A 20 2.03 15.75 10.17
N GLU A 21 2.32 16.12 11.42
CA GLU A 21 3.68 16.16 11.91
C GLU A 21 4.21 14.74 12.12
N GLY A 22 5.18 14.33 11.29
CA GLY A 22 5.69 12.97 11.30
C GLY A 22 6.50 12.65 10.04
N ILE A 23 6.65 11.36 9.75
CA ILE A 23 7.40 10.86 8.59
C ILE A 23 6.55 9.85 7.80
N THR A 24 6.91 9.62 6.54
CA THR A 24 6.29 8.56 5.76
C THR A 24 6.74 7.19 6.27
N LEU A 25 5.90 6.16 6.07
CA LEU A 25 6.27 4.78 6.34
C LEU A 25 7.49 4.36 5.50
N LYS A 26 7.65 4.91 4.29
CA LYS A 26 8.84 4.67 3.45
C LYS A 26 10.12 5.12 4.18
N THR A 27 10.15 6.36 4.64
CA THR A 27 11.29 6.90 5.42
C THR A 27 11.52 6.10 6.71
N TYR A 28 10.45 5.60 7.34
CA TYR A 28 10.56 4.79 8.56
C TYR A 28 11.20 3.43 8.28
N ILE A 29 10.79 2.75 7.20
CA ILE A 29 11.40 1.47 6.77
C ILE A 29 12.87 1.69 6.40
N GLU A 30 13.19 2.71 5.61
CA GLU A 30 14.57 3.01 5.19
C GLU A 30 15.50 3.27 6.39
N LYS A 31 15.02 3.95 7.42
CA LYS A 31 15.81 4.20 8.64
C LYS A 31 16.03 2.96 9.50
N LYS A 32 15.07 2.03 9.53
CA LYS A 32 15.14 0.83 10.38
C LYS A 32 15.66 -0.41 9.65
N GLY A 33 15.58 -0.44 8.32
CA GLY A 33 15.82 -1.62 7.51
C GLY A 33 14.64 -2.58 7.53
N GLN A 34 14.41 -3.25 8.65
CA GLN A 34 13.26 -4.13 8.89
C GLN A 34 12.48 -3.68 10.13
N LEU A 35 11.16 -3.80 10.08
CA LEU A 35 10.32 -3.57 11.24
C LEU A 35 10.11 -4.87 12.02
N SER A 36 9.99 -4.76 13.34
CA SER A 36 9.55 -5.89 14.14
C SER A 36 8.13 -6.31 13.75
N PHE A 37 7.81 -7.58 13.96
CA PHE A 37 6.46 -8.12 13.76
C PHE A 37 5.38 -7.26 14.44
N LYS A 38 5.61 -6.88 15.69
CA LYS A 38 4.64 -6.08 16.47
C LYS A 38 4.39 -4.70 15.86
N GLU A 39 5.44 -4.03 15.39
CA GLU A 39 5.33 -2.74 14.72
C GLU A 39 4.58 -2.87 13.38
N ALA A 40 4.97 -3.86 12.55
CA ALA A 40 4.33 -4.10 11.27
C ALA A 40 2.83 -4.39 11.42
N VAL A 41 2.43 -5.21 12.39
CA VAL A 41 1.03 -5.50 12.69
C VAL A 41 0.28 -4.24 13.16
N SER A 42 0.86 -3.46 14.09
CA SER A 42 0.24 -2.23 14.59
C SER A 42 -0.03 -1.23 13.47
N ILE A 43 0.94 -1.06 12.56
CA ILE A 43 0.81 -0.18 11.40
C ILE A 43 -0.25 -0.72 10.43
N ALA A 44 -0.17 -2.02 10.07
CA ALA A 44 -1.10 -2.64 9.14
C ALA A 44 -2.57 -2.56 9.61
N ILE A 45 -2.83 -2.74 10.90
CA ILE A 45 -4.17 -2.60 11.49
C ILE A 45 -4.68 -1.17 11.31
N GLN A 46 -3.88 -0.15 11.60
CA GLN A 46 -4.28 1.24 11.49
C GLN A 46 -4.53 1.63 10.03
N VAL A 47 -3.65 1.20 9.10
CA VAL A 47 -3.84 1.38 7.65
C VAL A 47 -5.13 0.70 7.19
N GLY A 48 -5.33 -0.57 7.54
CA GLY A 48 -6.52 -1.34 7.17
C GLY A 48 -7.81 -0.68 7.64
N ARG A 49 -7.86 -0.14 8.87
CA ARG A 49 -9.01 0.62 9.38
C ARG A 49 -9.29 1.88 8.58
N GLY A 50 -8.24 2.62 8.17
CA GLY A 50 -8.39 3.82 7.36
C GLY A 50 -8.94 3.50 5.96
N ILE A 51 -8.45 2.43 5.34
CA ILE A 51 -8.90 1.98 4.02
C ILE A 51 -10.32 1.41 4.10
N GLU A 52 -10.65 0.62 5.12
CA GLU A 52 -12.00 0.09 5.33
C GLU A 52 -13.04 1.23 5.44
N ALA A 53 -12.70 2.30 6.15
CA ALA A 53 -13.57 3.47 6.26
C ALA A 53 -13.85 4.14 4.89
N ALA A 54 -12.90 4.09 3.96
CA ALA A 54 -13.08 4.56 2.58
C ALA A 54 -13.89 3.57 1.75
N HIS A 55 -13.60 2.27 1.84
CA HIS A 55 -14.34 1.20 1.15
C HIS A 55 -15.83 1.22 1.51
N ASN A 56 -16.17 1.47 2.78
CA ASN A 56 -17.56 1.62 3.24
C ASN A 56 -18.29 2.82 2.61
N LYS A 57 -17.56 3.72 1.97
CA LYS A 57 -18.09 4.84 1.17
C LYS A 57 -17.91 4.63 -0.35
N ASN A 58 -17.62 3.40 -0.76
CA ASN A 58 -17.33 3.03 -2.15
C ASN A 58 -16.13 3.78 -2.76
N ILE A 59 -15.16 4.18 -1.92
CA ILE A 59 -13.93 4.82 -2.36
C ILE A 59 -12.80 3.81 -2.27
N VAL A 60 -12.20 3.46 -3.42
CA VAL A 60 -11.02 2.61 -3.54
C VAL A 60 -9.79 3.51 -3.63
N HIS A 61 -8.73 3.18 -2.87
CA HIS A 61 -7.53 4.02 -2.79
C HIS A 61 -6.67 3.95 -4.06
N ARG A 62 -6.43 2.75 -4.58
CA ARG A 62 -5.70 2.46 -5.84
C ARG A 62 -4.20 2.77 -5.87
N ASP A 63 -3.64 3.40 -4.85
CA ASP A 63 -2.21 3.76 -4.78
C ASP A 63 -1.67 3.61 -3.33
N ILE A 64 -1.94 2.45 -2.71
CA ILE A 64 -1.43 2.13 -1.38
C ILE A 64 0.05 1.77 -1.51
N LYS A 65 0.89 2.57 -0.87
CA LYS A 65 2.35 2.42 -0.83
C LYS A 65 2.89 3.13 0.42
N PRO A 66 4.10 2.80 0.88
CA PRO A 66 4.66 3.40 2.10
C PRO A 66 4.83 4.93 2.03
N GLN A 67 4.96 5.50 0.84
CA GLN A 67 5.03 6.96 0.65
C GLN A 67 3.71 7.66 1.00
N ASN A 68 2.57 6.96 0.79
CA ASN A 68 1.22 7.47 1.06
C ASN A 68 0.70 7.09 2.45
N ILE A 69 1.58 6.61 3.32
CA ILE A 69 1.27 6.26 4.71
C ILE A 69 2.15 7.12 5.62
N MET A 70 1.53 7.95 6.44
CA MET A 70 2.21 8.84 7.40
C MET A 70 2.15 8.26 8.81
N ILE A 71 3.26 8.32 9.52
CA ILE A 71 3.35 7.99 10.95
C ILE A 71 3.61 9.30 11.68
N SER A 72 2.65 9.72 12.51
CA SER A 72 2.80 10.96 13.30
C SER A 72 3.81 10.76 14.44
N THR A 73 4.27 11.87 15.00
CA THR A 73 5.14 11.89 16.20
C THR A 73 4.50 11.20 17.41
N GLU A 74 3.15 11.11 17.46
CA GLU A 74 2.39 10.38 18.48
C GLU A 74 2.19 8.87 18.15
N GLY A 75 2.77 8.37 17.04
CA GLY A 75 2.59 6.99 16.60
C GLY A 75 1.25 6.68 15.92
N LYS A 76 0.45 7.68 15.58
CA LYS A 76 -0.79 7.52 14.80
C LYS A 76 -0.46 7.35 13.33
N VAL A 77 -1.09 6.39 12.68
CA VAL A 77 -0.92 6.12 11.25
C VAL A 77 -2.08 6.72 10.46
N LYS A 78 -1.77 7.43 9.38
CA LYS A 78 -2.74 8.04 8.47
C LYS A 78 -2.41 7.68 7.03
N VAL A 79 -3.43 7.31 6.26
CA VAL A 79 -3.34 7.08 4.81
C VAL A 79 -3.65 8.39 4.10
N THR A 80 -2.82 8.73 3.12
CA THR A 80 -2.90 9.98 2.33
C THR A 80 -3.04 9.67 0.85
N ASP A 81 -3.35 10.69 0.05
CA ASP A 81 -3.29 10.65 -1.42
C ASP A 81 -4.12 9.51 -2.04
N PHE A 82 -5.41 9.50 -1.72
CA PHE A 82 -6.38 8.64 -2.40
C PHE A 82 -6.31 8.90 -3.91
N GLY A 83 -6.04 7.85 -4.70
CA GLY A 83 -5.69 7.89 -6.12
C GLY A 83 -6.77 8.44 -7.06
N ILE A 84 -7.36 9.57 -6.74
CA ILE A 84 -8.38 10.27 -7.53
C ILE A 84 -7.80 10.73 -8.89
N ALA A 85 -6.48 10.94 -8.98
CA ALA A 85 -5.82 11.51 -10.15
C ALA A 85 -5.50 10.49 -11.28
N ARG A 86 -5.63 9.18 -11.07
CA ARG A 86 -5.24 8.17 -12.07
C ARG A 86 -6.26 7.96 -13.21
N ALA A 87 -7.42 8.59 -13.14
CA ALA A 87 -8.45 8.47 -14.19
C ALA A 87 -8.19 9.35 -15.43
N ALA A 88 -7.23 10.26 -15.44
CA ALA A 88 -7.19 11.34 -16.44
C ALA A 88 -5.88 11.57 -17.20
N THR A 89 -4.75 10.96 -16.87
CA THR A 89 -3.49 11.26 -17.57
C THR A 89 -2.69 10.02 -17.94
N SER A 90 -2.92 9.52 -19.13
CA SER A 90 -1.95 8.81 -19.94
C SER A 90 -0.78 9.75 -20.27
N ASN A 91 0.45 9.22 -20.23
CA ASN A 91 1.66 9.73 -20.89
C ASN A 91 2.66 10.63 -20.16
N THR A 92 2.68 10.74 -18.86
CA THR A 92 3.89 11.30 -18.23
C THR A 92 4.55 10.24 -17.35
N ILE A 93 5.65 9.64 -17.84
CA ILE A 93 6.53 8.74 -17.07
C ILE A 93 7.33 9.66 -16.14
N SER A 94 6.79 9.89 -14.94
CA SER A 94 7.54 10.54 -13.85
C SER A 94 8.15 9.47 -12.93
N SER A 95 9.18 9.82 -12.17
CA SER A 95 9.80 8.95 -11.15
C SER A 95 8.78 8.35 -10.17
N ASP A 96 7.66 9.05 -9.94
CA ASP A 96 6.55 8.59 -9.09
C ASP A 96 5.80 7.39 -9.66
N VAL A 97 5.76 7.24 -11.00
CA VAL A 97 5.18 6.06 -11.66
C VAL A 97 6.05 4.84 -11.40
N MET A 98 7.38 5.00 -11.38
CA MET A 98 8.30 3.90 -11.12
C MET A 98 8.14 3.37 -9.68
N GLY A 99 8.00 4.25 -8.69
CA GLY A 99 7.76 3.86 -7.30
C GLY A 99 6.41 3.18 -7.04
N SER A 100 5.37 3.53 -7.80
CA SER A 100 4.02 2.99 -7.60
C SER A 100 3.84 1.58 -8.16
N VAL A 101 4.59 1.19 -9.21
CA VAL A 101 4.44 -0.12 -9.85
C VAL A 101 4.76 -1.27 -8.91
N HIS A 102 5.70 -1.09 -7.96
CA HIS A 102 6.10 -2.11 -6.98
C HIS A 102 4.95 -2.57 -6.05
N TYR A 103 3.89 -1.78 -5.94
CA TYR A 103 2.73 -2.07 -5.08
C TYR A 103 1.45 -2.30 -5.87
N SER A 104 1.51 -2.21 -7.20
CA SER A 104 0.34 -2.36 -8.08
C SER A 104 -0.16 -3.80 -8.11
N SER A 105 -1.47 -3.97 -8.01
CA SER A 105 -2.07 -5.30 -8.12
C SER A 105 -2.01 -5.85 -9.56
N PRO A 106 -2.10 -7.18 -9.75
CA PRO A 106 -2.13 -7.80 -11.08
C PRO A 106 -3.22 -7.22 -11.99
N GLU A 107 -4.40 -6.96 -11.45
CA GLU A 107 -5.51 -6.35 -12.19
C GLU A 107 -5.23 -4.90 -12.59
N GLN A 108 -4.53 -4.12 -11.76
CA GLN A 108 -4.06 -2.78 -12.14
C GLN A 108 -3.03 -2.84 -13.27
N ALA A 109 -2.09 -3.79 -13.21
CA ALA A 109 -1.09 -3.99 -14.26
C ALA A 109 -1.70 -4.39 -15.61
N ARG A 110 -2.87 -5.07 -15.60
CA ARG A 110 -3.62 -5.45 -16.81
C ARG A 110 -4.60 -4.39 -17.31
N ASN A 111 -4.69 -3.23 -16.67
CA ASN A 111 -5.77 -2.26 -16.90
C ASN A 111 -7.17 -2.86 -16.72
N GLY A 112 -7.29 -3.82 -15.80
CA GLY A 112 -8.53 -4.50 -15.46
C GLY A 112 -9.42 -3.72 -14.49
N PHE A 113 -10.51 -4.34 -14.07
CA PHE A 113 -11.39 -3.76 -13.06
C PHE A 113 -10.69 -3.74 -11.69
N VAL A 114 -10.68 -2.56 -11.05
CA VAL A 114 -9.99 -2.30 -9.78
C VAL A 114 -11.02 -2.00 -8.70
N ASP A 115 -11.05 -2.83 -7.68
CA ASP A 115 -11.91 -2.70 -6.50
C ASP A 115 -11.11 -2.72 -5.18
N GLY A 116 -11.79 -2.88 -4.06
CA GLY A 116 -11.15 -2.95 -2.75
C GLY A 116 -10.16 -4.11 -2.57
N LYS A 117 -10.27 -5.17 -3.38
CA LYS A 117 -9.31 -6.29 -3.35
C LYS A 117 -7.95 -5.92 -3.94
N SER A 118 -7.89 -4.89 -4.80
CA SER A 118 -6.62 -4.31 -5.26
C SER A 118 -5.88 -3.61 -4.12
N ASP A 119 -6.60 -2.88 -3.26
CA ASP A 119 -6.01 -2.25 -2.07
C ASP A 119 -5.51 -3.30 -1.06
N ILE A 120 -6.21 -4.45 -0.93
CA ILE A 120 -5.77 -5.58 -0.11
C ILE A 120 -4.44 -6.14 -0.62
N TYR A 121 -4.28 -6.29 -1.93
CA TYR A 121 -3.03 -6.72 -2.53
C TYR A 121 -1.89 -5.75 -2.21
N SER A 122 -2.10 -4.46 -2.48
CA SER A 122 -1.11 -3.42 -2.21
C SER A 122 -0.72 -3.35 -0.73
N LEU A 123 -1.67 -3.49 0.20
CA LEU A 123 -1.37 -3.60 1.64
C LEU A 123 -0.54 -4.85 1.94
N GLY A 124 -0.79 -5.97 1.26
CA GLY A 124 0.04 -7.18 1.37
C GLY A 124 1.49 -6.93 1.00
N ILE A 125 1.74 -6.20 -0.11
CA ILE A 125 3.10 -5.80 -0.52
C ILE A 125 3.75 -4.86 0.49
N VAL A 126 3.00 -3.89 1.04
CA VAL A 126 3.49 -3.00 2.11
C VAL A 126 3.87 -3.80 3.36
N MET A 127 3.03 -4.77 3.77
CA MET A 127 3.35 -5.65 4.90
C MET A 127 4.62 -6.48 4.64
N TYR A 128 4.77 -7.00 3.41
CA TYR A 128 5.98 -7.71 3.01
C TYR A 128 7.22 -6.81 3.18
N GLU A 129 7.20 -5.59 2.62
CA GLU A 129 8.33 -4.66 2.73
C GLU A 129 8.63 -4.28 4.17
N MET A 130 7.61 -4.04 5.01
CA MET A 130 7.82 -3.75 6.44
C MET A 130 8.64 -4.83 7.15
N VAL A 131 8.32 -6.10 6.91
CA VAL A 131 8.95 -7.21 7.65
C VAL A 131 10.25 -7.72 7.03
N THR A 132 10.49 -7.45 5.73
CA THR A 132 11.69 -7.92 5.02
C THR A 132 12.69 -6.81 4.69
N GLY A 133 12.27 -5.53 4.74
CA GLY A 133 13.06 -4.38 4.31
C GLY A 133 13.20 -4.24 2.79
N ARG A 134 12.46 -5.04 2.01
CA ARG A 134 12.52 -5.04 0.54
C ARG A 134 11.16 -5.31 -0.09
N VAL A 135 10.97 -4.82 -1.30
CA VAL A 135 9.80 -5.21 -2.12
C VAL A 135 9.98 -6.63 -2.64
N PRO A 136 8.89 -7.39 -2.87
CA PRO A 136 9.00 -8.77 -3.39
C PRO A 136 9.42 -8.84 -4.85
N PHE A 137 9.11 -7.80 -5.62
CA PHE A 137 9.42 -7.70 -7.05
C PHE A 137 10.16 -6.40 -7.34
N ASP A 138 11.24 -6.51 -8.10
CA ASP A 138 12.09 -5.39 -8.49
C ASP A 138 12.66 -5.62 -9.90
N GLY A 139 13.05 -4.55 -10.59
CA GLY A 139 13.58 -4.64 -11.94
C GLY A 139 13.91 -3.28 -12.55
N ASP A 140 14.65 -3.29 -13.63
CA ASP A 140 15.17 -2.07 -14.30
C ASP A 140 14.07 -1.23 -14.96
N THR A 141 12.89 -1.80 -15.20
CA THR A 141 11.78 -1.10 -15.85
C THR A 141 10.45 -1.37 -15.15
N THR A 142 9.53 -0.40 -15.23
CA THR A 142 8.16 -0.56 -14.72
C THR A 142 7.42 -1.74 -15.35
N VAL A 143 7.74 -2.03 -16.62
CA VAL A 143 7.14 -3.16 -17.35
C VAL A 143 7.64 -4.49 -16.77
N ALA A 144 8.94 -4.61 -16.48
CA ALA A 144 9.49 -5.82 -15.88
C ALA A 144 8.86 -6.11 -14.52
N VAL A 145 8.74 -5.09 -13.66
CA VAL A 145 8.08 -5.22 -12.34
C VAL A 145 6.61 -5.58 -12.50
N ALA A 146 5.89 -4.95 -13.45
CA ALA A 146 4.49 -5.27 -13.71
C ALA A 146 4.30 -6.73 -14.15
N ILE A 147 5.18 -7.26 -15.00
CA ILE A 147 5.15 -8.68 -15.42
C ILE A 147 5.35 -9.61 -14.23
N GLN A 148 6.27 -9.31 -13.31
CA GLN A 148 6.46 -10.09 -12.09
C GLN A 148 5.20 -10.11 -11.22
N HIS A 149 4.53 -8.97 -11.05
CA HIS A 149 3.23 -8.93 -10.36
C HIS A 149 2.17 -9.81 -11.04
N LEU A 150 2.23 -9.97 -12.35
CA LEU A 150 1.28 -10.78 -13.12
C LEU A 150 1.56 -12.28 -13.04
N GLN A 151 2.84 -12.68 -13.03
CA GLN A 151 3.24 -14.05 -13.35
C GLN A 151 4.05 -14.74 -12.25
N GLU A 152 4.85 -13.99 -11.47
CA GLU A 152 5.78 -14.62 -10.53
C GLU A 152 5.17 -14.76 -9.14
N GLU A 153 5.45 -15.90 -8.50
CA GLU A 153 5.09 -16.12 -7.09
C GLU A 153 6.01 -15.31 -6.18
N ILE A 154 5.45 -14.81 -5.08
CA ILE A 154 6.22 -14.09 -4.07
C ILE A 154 7.09 -15.06 -3.29
N VAL A 155 8.37 -14.75 -3.16
CA VAL A 155 9.26 -15.46 -2.23
C VAL A 155 8.71 -15.30 -0.80
N PRO A 156 8.51 -16.39 -0.05
CA PRO A 156 7.98 -16.29 1.31
C PRO A 156 8.78 -15.31 2.18
N PRO A 157 8.12 -14.41 2.93
CA PRO A 157 8.80 -13.42 3.79
C PRO A 157 9.78 -14.06 4.78
N SER A 158 9.50 -15.27 5.26
CA SER A 158 10.37 -16.01 6.19
C SER A 158 11.78 -16.29 5.66
N VAL A 159 11.97 -16.29 4.35
CA VAL A 159 13.32 -16.41 3.73
C VAL A 159 14.22 -15.24 4.12
N TYR A 160 13.65 -14.04 4.27
CA TYR A 160 14.37 -12.80 4.60
C TYR A 160 14.18 -12.39 6.06
N ALA A 161 13.14 -12.91 6.72
CA ALA A 161 12.78 -12.65 8.11
C ALA A 161 12.51 -13.99 8.84
N PRO A 162 13.55 -14.79 9.19
CA PRO A 162 13.36 -16.16 9.72
C PRO A 162 12.56 -16.25 11.02
N ASN A 163 12.51 -15.16 11.79
CA ASN A 163 11.76 -15.08 13.05
C ASN A 163 10.32 -14.58 12.87
N LEU A 164 9.86 -14.40 11.63
CA LEU A 164 8.49 -13.96 11.34
C LEU A 164 7.49 -15.06 11.75
N PRO A 165 6.45 -14.73 12.54
CA PRO A 165 5.38 -15.69 12.84
C PRO A 165 4.72 -16.22 11.55
N ILE A 166 4.49 -17.53 11.50
CA ILE A 166 3.86 -18.19 10.33
C ILE A 166 2.47 -17.63 10.01
N SER A 167 1.75 -17.13 11.03
CA SER A 167 0.46 -16.46 10.84
C SER A 167 0.59 -15.19 10.00
N MET A 168 1.61 -14.37 10.26
CA MET A 168 1.87 -13.15 9.50
C MET A 168 2.26 -13.46 8.06
N GLU A 169 3.13 -14.44 7.86
CA GLU A 169 3.49 -14.90 6.50
C GLU A 169 2.25 -15.36 5.73
N LYS A 170 1.39 -16.19 6.33
CA LYS A 170 0.15 -16.64 5.70
C LYS A 170 -0.78 -15.48 5.33
N ILE A 171 -0.86 -14.46 6.17
CA ILE A 171 -1.66 -13.27 5.88
C ILE A 171 -1.10 -12.51 4.68
N ILE A 172 0.21 -12.26 4.65
CA ILE A 172 0.88 -11.58 3.53
C ILE A 172 0.64 -12.37 2.23
N LEU A 173 0.91 -13.67 2.24
CA LEU A 173 0.74 -14.53 1.07
C LEU A 173 -0.73 -14.63 0.60
N LYS A 174 -1.70 -14.58 1.52
CA LYS A 174 -3.13 -14.55 1.15
C LYS A 174 -3.53 -13.19 0.57
N CYS A 175 -3.07 -12.07 1.12
CA CYS A 175 -3.32 -10.75 0.56
C CYS A 175 -2.78 -10.62 -0.87
N THR A 176 -1.62 -11.22 -1.14
CA THR A 176 -0.88 -11.08 -2.40
C THR A 176 -1.19 -12.18 -3.44
N GLN A 177 -2.27 -12.93 -3.26
CA GLN A 177 -2.74 -13.88 -4.28
C GLN A 177 -3.03 -13.17 -5.60
N LYS A 178 -2.62 -13.79 -6.72
CA LYS A 178 -2.82 -13.22 -8.07
C LYS A 178 -4.30 -13.08 -8.40
N ASN A 179 -5.08 -14.13 -8.11
CA ASN A 179 -6.52 -14.10 -8.27
C ASN A 179 -7.16 -13.32 -7.11
N PRO A 180 -7.89 -12.19 -7.38
CA PRO A 180 -8.57 -11.41 -6.34
C PRO A 180 -9.53 -12.23 -5.46
N ASP A 181 -10.17 -13.26 -6.00
CA ASP A 181 -11.13 -14.10 -5.25
C ASP A 181 -10.48 -15.02 -4.22
N ARG A 182 -9.17 -15.22 -4.31
CA ARG A 182 -8.39 -15.98 -3.32
C ARG A 182 -7.84 -15.09 -2.19
N ARG A 183 -7.97 -13.77 -2.30
CA ARG A 183 -7.59 -12.82 -1.25
C ARG A 183 -8.65 -12.78 -0.14
N TYR A 184 -8.41 -11.96 0.86
CA TYR A 184 -9.45 -11.61 1.84
C TYR A 184 -10.58 -10.84 1.17
N ALA A 185 -11.80 -10.97 1.70
CA ALA A 185 -12.97 -10.27 1.16
C ALA A 185 -12.99 -8.78 1.55
N SER A 186 -12.39 -8.42 2.70
CA SER A 186 -12.34 -7.05 3.21
C SER A 186 -11.12 -6.80 4.09
N MET A 187 -10.82 -5.54 4.36
CA MET A 187 -9.78 -5.14 5.33
C MET A 187 -10.11 -5.61 6.76
N THR A 188 -11.39 -5.65 7.12
CA THR A 188 -11.85 -6.17 8.41
C THR A 188 -11.52 -7.65 8.57
N GLU A 189 -11.61 -8.46 7.52
CA GLU A 189 -11.25 -9.88 7.56
C GLU A 189 -9.76 -10.07 7.84
N ILE A 190 -8.89 -9.24 7.26
CA ILE A 190 -7.45 -9.24 7.55
C ILE A 190 -7.20 -8.96 9.04
N GLY A 191 -7.86 -7.95 9.59
CA GLY A 191 -7.73 -7.59 11.01
C GLY A 191 -8.12 -8.73 11.97
N ARG A 192 -9.11 -9.54 11.61
CA ARG A 192 -9.54 -10.71 12.40
C ARG A 192 -8.62 -11.91 12.30
N ALA A 193 -7.85 -12.02 11.21
CA ALA A 193 -6.92 -13.14 11.01
C ALA A 193 -5.69 -13.08 11.94
N HIS A 194 -5.51 -12.01 12.70
CA HIS A 194 -4.44 -11.84 13.69
C HIS A 194 -4.83 -12.37 15.10
N VAL A 195 -6.09 -12.72 15.32
CA VAL A 195 -6.59 -13.28 16.57
C VAL A 195 -6.67 -14.80 16.42
#